data_87e666da50d83b45057770b826d432be
#
_entry.id   87e666da50d83b45057770b826d432be
#
_cell.length_a   1.000
_cell.length_b   1.000
_cell.length_c   1.000
_cell.angle_alpha   90.00
_cell.angle_beta   90.00
_cell.angle_gamma   90.00
#
_symmetry.space_group_name_H-M   'P 1'
#
loop_
_entity.id
_entity.type
_entity.pdbx_description
1 polymer ?
#
loop_
_entity_poly.entity_id
_entity_poly.type
_entity_poly.pdbx_seq_one_letter_code
_entity_poly.pdbx_strand_id
1 'polypeptide(L)'
;MKSAYELAMERLAKSEPTTAPLTAEKKARLAEIQRVYQGKLAEREIFLQQQLNTALADQKFDEVDKIRKQAAGEKARLVEEREEEKERVRRAK
;
A
#
# COMPACT_ATOMS: atom_id res chain seq x y z
N MET A 1 18.68 -32.88 -10.00
CA MET A 1 18.04 -32.81 -8.68
C MET A 1 17.53 -31.42 -8.41
N LYS A 2 16.26 -31.30 -8.04
CA LYS A 2 15.68 -30.01 -7.67
C LYS A 2 16.12 -29.65 -6.26
N SER A 3 16.40 -28.37 -6.02
CA SER A 3 16.74 -27.89 -4.69
C SER A 3 15.51 -27.96 -3.78
N ALA A 4 15.74 -27.93 -2.46
CA ALA A 4 14.65 -27.91 -1.49
C ALA A 4 13.73 -26.70 -1.73
N TYR A 5 14.30 -25.58 -2.17
CA TYR A 5 13.54 -24.37 -2.53
C TYR A 5 12.60 -24.63 -3.71
N GLU A 6 13.10 -25.26 -4.77
CA GLU A 6 12.30 -25.58 -5.94
C GLU A 6 11.14 -26.53 -5.62
N LEU A 7 11.40 -27.53 -4.78
CA LEU A 7 10.37 -28.46 -4.33
C LEU A 7 9.30 -27.75 -3.50
N ALA A 8 9.72 -26.83 -2.63
CA ALA A 8 8.79 -26.05 -1.84
C ALA A 8 7.91 -25.17 -2.73
N MET A 9 8.47 -24.53 -3.75
CA MET A 9 7.72 -23.70 -4.69
C MET A 9 6.74 -24.53 -5.53
N GLU A 10 7.12 -25.72 -5.95
CA GLU A 10 6.23 -26.64 -6.64
C GLU A 10 5.06 -27.07 -5.78
N ARG A 11 5.32 -27.38 -4.51
CA ARG A 11 4.26 -27.75 -3.57
C ARG A 11 3.29 -26.60 -3.33
N LEU A 12 3.78 -25.38 -3.18
CA LEU A 12 2.96 -24.19 -3.04
C LEU A 12 2.09 -23.98 -4.26
N ALA A 13 2.65 -24.15 -5.46
CA ALA A 13 1.92 -24.02 -6.70
C ALA A 13 0.80 -25.07 -6.83
N LYS A 14 1.04 -26.28 -6.35
CA LYS A 14 0.08 -27.38 -6.41
C LYS A 14 -0.95 -27.37 -5.29
N SER A 15 -0.57 -26.89 -4.09
CA SER A 15 -1.44 -26.92 -2.90
C SER A 15 -2.43 -25.76 -2.84
N GLU A 16 -2.29 -24.76 -3.69
CA GLU A 16 -3.21 -23.63 -3.75
C GLU A 16 -3.96 -23.59 -5.08
N PRO A 17 -4.87 -24.56 -5.33
CA PRO A 17 -5.61 -24.57 -6.59
C PRO A 17 -6.56 -23.38 -6.75
N THR A 18 -6.80 -22.64 -5.65
CA THR A 18 -7.65 -21.44 -5.64
C THR A 18 -6.88 -20.16 -6.03
N THR A 19 -5.55 -20.20 -5.99
CA THR A 19 -4.75 -19.10 -6.52
C THR A 19 -4.55 -19.34 -8.01
N ALA A 20 -5.57 -19.04 -8.78
CA ALA A 20 -5.38 -18.94 -10.22
C ALA A 20 -4.25 -17.96 -10.49
N PRO A 21 -3.32 -18.27 -11.41
CA PRO A 21 -2.29 -17.30 -11.76
C PRO A 21 -2.96 -15.99 -12.15
N LEU A 22 -2.44 -14.88 -11.64
CA LEU A 22 -2.98 -13.57 -11.95
C LEU A 22 -2.93 -13.37 -13.46
N THR A 23 -4.07 -13.03 -14.05
CA THR A 23 -4.14 -12.71 -15.47
C THR A 23 -3.34 -11.42 -15.73
N ALA A 24 -2.93 -11.21 -16.96
CA ALA A 24 -2.25 -9.98 -17.36
C ALA A 24 -3.09 -8.74 -17.00
N GLU A 25 -4.41 -8.86 -17.18
CA GLU A 25 -5.38 -7.82 -16.82
C GLU A 25 -5.35 -7.49 -15.33
N LYS A 26 -5.39 -8.51 -14.48
CA LYS A 26 -5.33 -8.33 -13.03
C LYS A 26 -4.01 -7.72 -12.59
N LYS A 27 -2.89 -8.18 -13.16
CA LYS A 27 -1.57 -7.62 -12.88
C LYS A 27 -1.51 -6.13 -13.24
N ALA A 28 -2.08 -5.76 -14.38
CA ALA A 28 -2.12 -4.37 -14.82
C ALA A 28 -2.96 -3.52 -13.87
N ARG A 29 -4.11 -4.02 -13.42
CA ARG A 29 -4.97 -3.30 -12.48
C ARG A 29 -4.30 -3.14 -11.11
N LEU A 30 -3.64 -4.18 -10.62
CA LEU A 30 -2.90 -4.11 -9.36
C LEU A 30 -1.78 -3.07 -9.44
N ALA A 31 -1.05 -3.03 -10.55
CA ALA A 31 0.00 -2.05 -10.77
C ALA A 31 -0.55 -0.62 -10.83
N GLU A 32 -1.71 -0.43 -11.45
CA GLU A 32 -2.38 0.86 -11.51
C GLU A 32 -2.83 1.33 -10.14
N ILE A 33 -3.44 0.45 -9.35
CA ILE A 33 -3.84 0.75 -7.97
C ILE A 33 -2.62 1.18 -7.16
N GLN A 34 -1.52 0.44 -7.26
CA GLN A 34 -0.27 0.78 -6.57
C GLN A 34 0.20 2.18 -6.94
N ARG A 35 0.21 2.51 -8.22
CA ARG A 35 0.65 3.82 -8.71
C ARG A 35 -0.25 4.95 -8.23
N VAL A 36 -1.57 4.76 -8.29
CA VAL A 36 -2.54 5.76 -7.84
C VAL A 36 -2.36 6.07 -6.36
N TYR A 37 -2.23 5.03 -5.53
CA TYR A 37 -2.07 5.22 -4.09
C TYR A 37 -0.69 5.77 -3.72
N GLN A 38 0.36 5.43 -4.46
CA GLN A 38 1.66 6.07 -4.29
C GLN A 38 1.56 7.59 -4.51
N GLY A 39 0.82 8.01 -5.54
CA GLY A 39 0.56 9.41 -5.81
C GLY A 39 -0.21 10.09 -4.68
N LYS A 40 -1.28 9.46 -4.20
CA LYS A 40 -2.10 9.99 -3.09
C LYS A 40 -1.26 10.13 -1.81
N LEU A 41 -0.48 9.10 -1.48
CA LEU A 41 0.39 9.13 -0.30
C LEU A 41 1.43 10.24 -0.41
N ALA A 42 2.05 10.38 -1.57
CA ALA A 42 3.06 11.42 -1.81
C ALA A 42 2.46 12.83 -1.69
N GLU A 43 1.30 13.07 -2.27
CA GLU A 43 0.59 14.37 -2.16
C GLU A 43 0.29 14.73 -0.71
N ARG A 44 -0.27 13.77 0.04
CA ARG A 44 -0.61 14.01 1.44
C ARG A 44 0.63 14.22 2.29
N GLU A 45 1.69 13.47 2.02
CA GLU A 45 2.95 13.62 2.74
C GLU A 45 3.54 15.00 2.52
N ILE A 46 3.56 15.50 1.29
CA ILE A 46 4.07 16.83 0.97
C ILE A 46 3.23 17.91 1.66
N PHE A 47 1.91 17.80 1.59
CA PHE A 47 1.00 18.77 2.19
C PHE A 47 1.18 18.83 3.71
N LEU A 48 1.20 17.67 4.36
CA LEU A 48 1.34 17.58 5.82
C LEU A 48 2.73 18.02 6.28
N GLN A 49 3.77 17.75 5.46
CA GLN A 49 5.12 18.21 5.74
C GLN A 49 5.20 19.74 5.70
N GLN A 50 4.51 20.38 4.78
CA GLN A 50 4.43 21.85 4.72
C GLN A 50 3.75 22.42 5.96
N GLN A 51 2.64 21.81 6.39
CA GLN A 51 1.95 22.22 7.62
C GLN A 51 2.84 22.03 8.84
N LEU A 52 3.58 20.92 8.90
CA LEU A 52 4.50 20.63 9.97
C LEU A 52 5.62 21.69 10.05
N ASN A 53 6.20 22.01 8.91
CA ASN A 53 7.26 23.02 8.82
C ASN A 53 6.76 24.40 9.29
N THR A 54 5.55 24.79 8.91
CA THR A 54 4.93 26.04 9.33
C THR A 54 4.71 26.06 10.85
N ALA A 55 4.17 24.98 11.41
CA ALA A 55 3.95 24.85 12.83
C ALA A 55 5.24 24.89 13.63
N LEU A 56 6.31 24.26 13.12
CA LEU A 56 7.64 24.31 13.74
C LEU A 56 8.22 25.72 13.70
N ALA A 57 8.11 26.40 12.55
CA ALA A 57 8.59 27.77 12.41
C ALA A 57 7.88 28.74 13.36
N ASP A 58 6.58 28.53 13.58
CA ASP A 58 5.76 29.33 14.48
C ASP A 58 5.82 28.87 15.95
N GLN A 59 6.63 27.86 16.24
CA GLN A 59 6.82 27.27 17.58
C GLN A 59 5.52 26.75 18.19
N LYS A 60 4.60 26.27 17.35
CA LYS A 60 3.33 25.69 17.78
C LYS A 60 3.48 24.19 17.99
N PHE A 61 4.14 23.78 19.05
CA PHE A 61 4.53 22.39 19.28
C PHE A 61 3.35 21.46 19.52
N ASP A 62 2.27 21.94 20.11
CA ASP A 62 1.02 21.18 20.28
C ASP A 62 0.42 20.82 18.90
N GLU A 63 0.49 21.75 17.94
CA GLU A 63 0.02 21.50 16.57
C GLU A 63 0.91 20.50 15.85
N VAL A 64 2.21 20.54 16.09
CA VAL A 64 3.16 19.57 15.55
C VAL A 64 2.75 18.14 15.88
N ASP A 65 2.42 17.88 17.14
CA ASP A 65 1.97 16.56 17.58
C ASP A 65 0.66 16.14 16.91
N LYS A 66 -0.28 17.06 16.79
CA LYS A 66 -1.56 16.81 16.11
C LYS A 66 -1.35 16.47 14.63
N ILE A 67 -0.50 17.24 13.94
CA ILE A 67 -0.19 17.02 12.54
C ILE A 67 0.47 15.65 12.34
N ARG A 68 1.40 15.27 13.20
CA ARG A 68 2.06 13.96 13.14
C ARG A 68 1.07 12.80 13.29
N LYS A 69 0.16 12.93 14.26
CA LYS A 69 -0.88 11.94 14.49
C LYS A 69 -1.83 11.84 13.29
N GLN A 70 -2.22 12.99 12.74
CA GLN A 70 -3.06 13.07 11.55
C GLN A 70 -2.37 12.40 10.37
N ALA A 71 -1.08 12.69 10.16
CA ALA A 71 -0.31 12.10 9.07
C ALA A 71 -0.24 10.59 9.17
N ALA A 72 0.01 10.06 10.37
CA ALA A 72 0.05 8.61 10.60
C ALA A 72 -1.31 7.97 10.34
N GLY A 73 -2.39 8.59 10.80
CA GLY A 73 -3.75 8.10 10.59
C GLY A 73 -4.16 8.11 9.12
N GLU A 74 -3.86 9.18 8.39
CA GLU A 74 -4.16 9.27 6.96
C GLU A 74 -3.36 8.25 6.16
N LYS A 75 -2.09 8.07 6.47
CA LYS A 75 -1.24 7.08 5.81
C LYS A 75 -1.79 5.67 6.02
N ALA A 76 -2.12 5.33 7.26
CA ALA A 76 -2.69 4.02 7.59
C ALA A 76 -3.98 3.75 6.83
N ARG A 77 -4.85 4.76 6.74
CA ARG A 77 -6.12 4.67 6.04
C ARG A 77 -5.93 4.45 4.53
N LEU A 78 -5.02 5.20 3.92
CA LEU A 78 -4.73 5.05 2.49
C LEU A 78 -4.10 3.69 2.18
N VAL A 79 -3.22 3.20 3.04
CA VAL A 79 -2.63 1.87 2.90
C VAL A 79 -3.72 0.79 2.99
N GLU A 80 -4.63 0.93 3.94
CA GLU A 80 -5.75 0.00 4.11
C GLU A 80 -6.67 0.00 2.89
N GLU A 81 -7.04 1.18 2.38
CA GLU A 81 -7.86 1.32 1.18
C GLU A 81 -7.17 0.67 -0.03
N ARG A 82 -5.87 0.91 -0.18
CA ARG A 82 -5.07 0.30 -1.26
C ARG A 82 -5.14 -1.22 -1.20
N GLU A 83 -4.92 -1.79 -0.02
CA GLU A 83 -4.93 -3.24 0.15
C GLU A 83 -6.32 -3.83 -0.10
N GLU A 84 -7.38 -3.15 0.31
CA GLU A 84 -8.75 -3.56 0.04
C GLU A 84 -9.06 -3.57 -1.45
N GLU A 85 -8.66 -2.53 -2.18
CA GLU A 85 -8.86 -2.48 -3.64
C GLU A 85 -8.07 -3.57 -4.35
N LYS A 86 -6.82 -3.80 -3.95
CA LYS A 86 -6.01 -4.88 -4.50
C LYS A 86 -6.66 -6.24 -4.27
N GLU A 87 -7.20 -6.45 -3.07
CA GLU A 87 -7.86 -7.71 -2.73
C GLU A 87 -9.11 -7.94 -3.59
N ARG A 88 -9.88 -6.91 -3.86
CA ARG A 88 -11.04 -7.00 -4.75
C ARG A 88 -10.63 -7.45 -6.14
N VAL A 89 -9.52 -6.93 -6.66
CA VAL A 89 -9.00 -7.32 -7.97
C VAL A 89 -8.59 -8.79 -7.96
N ARG A 90 -7.90 -9.24 -6.91
CA ARG A 90 -7.46 -10.62 -6.77
C ARG A 90 -8.63 -11.59 -6.71
N ARG A 91 -9.71 -11.20 -6.05
CA ARG A 91 -10.91 -12.03 -5.88
C ARG A 91 -11.85 -11.97 -7.09
N ALA A 92 -11.72 -10.98 -7.94
CA ALA A 92 -12.57 -10.86 -9.12
C ALA A 92 -12.35 -12.04 -10.06
N LYS A 93 -13.45 -12.61 -10.54
CA LYS A 93 -13.42 -13.73 -11.48
C LYS A 93 -13.23 -13.23 -12.91
#